data_b958e2f85d97ab668946b15e0e6788ed
#
_entry.id   b958e2f85d97ab668946b15e0e6788ed
#
_cell.length_a   1.000
_cell.length_b   1.000
_cell.length_c   1.000
_cell.angle_alpha   90.00
_cell.angle_beta   90.00
_cell.angle_gamma   90.00
#
_symmetry.space_group_name_H-M   'P 1'
#
loop_
_entity.id
_entity.type
_entity.pdbx_description
1 polymer ?
#
loop_
_entity_poly.entity_id
_entity_poly.type
_entity_poly.pdbx_seq_one_letter_code
_entity_poly.pdbx_strand_id
1 'polypeptide(L)'
;MMELAHRIRLARGQEPADLLLKGGRLVNVFTGEVYEADIAIHGGYIVGIGEGYTAREVIDLKGRFVAPGFIDAHVHIESSMVPPPEFARAVVPHGTTTVIIDPHEIANVLGLDGIRYMLNAAKYNPLSVFVMLPSCVPASPLETSGAALYWYDLQPMLSSPWVLGLAEMMNYPGVIQGDPVVLDKLRAFAHVVRDGHAPQLTGRDLVAYAAAGITSDHECTTAEEAREKARLGMYVFVRESSVARNLADLLPAITPANSRRFCFCTDDRHPADLLDEGHIDFLIREAVRLGLDPVIAIQMATLNPAEHFRLHDRGAIAPGRVADLVVFSDLYDLRPEMVFRHGMQVAENGRPLWEPVNRKVALRSTMNIAWDRVSFRIPAQGRRIHVIGVIPDQLITRHLIEEARILDGEAVADPARDLLKIAVIERHRATGQMGLGFVKGMGLRRGALASSVAHDHHNLVVVGADDVSMLTAARAVAGAGGGMAAAEGERVLALVPLPIAGLMSDQPIEAVRRQMDEVLQAARALGSELPNPLMTLSFLALEVIPELKITDIGLVDVNRFERIPLFLEES
;
A
#
# COMPACT_ATOMS: atom_id res chain seq x y z
N MET A 1 6.23 -20.65 -25.63
CA MET A 1 6.63 -21.64 -24.58
C MET A 1 7.71 -22.53 -25.18
N MET A 2 8.86 -22.70 -24.50
CA MET A 2 9.94 -23.56 -24.97
C MET A 2 9.45 -25.00 -25.09
N GLU A 3 9.80 -25.72 -26.20
CA GLU A 3 9.47 -27.13 -26.36
C GLU A 3 10.12 -27.95 -25.23
N LEU A 4 9.38 -28.88 -24.64
CA LEU A 4 9.83 -29.66 -23.48
C LEU A 4 11.12 -30.45 -23.77
N ALA A 5 11.21 -31.06 -24.96
CA ALA A 5 12.40 -31.82 -25.38
C ALA A 5 13.65 -30.90 -25.47
N HIS A 6 13.51 -29.68 -25.98
CA HIS A 6 14.58 -28.68 -26.01
C HIS A 6 15.03 -28.30 -24.60
N ARG A 7 14.08 -28.02 -23.69
CA ARG A 7 14.39 -27.72 -22.27
C ARG A 7 15.19 -28.86 -21.62
N ILE A 8 14.82 -30.11 -21.88
CA ILE A 8 15.53 -31.28 -21.35
C ILE A 8 16.96 -31.36 -21.87
N ARG A 9 17.22 -31.10 -23.19
CA ARG A 9 18.57 -31.08 -23.75
C ARG A 9 19.43 -29.98 -23.13
N LEU A 10 18.88 -28.77 -22.98
CA LEU A 10 19.57 -27.66 -22.29
C LEU A 10 19.90 -28.03 -20.84
N ALA A 11 18.93 -28.57 -20.09
CA ALA A 11 19.13 -28.99 -18.70
C ALA A 11 20.20 -30.11 -18.55
N ARG A 12 20.41 -30.91 -19.57
CA ARG A 12 21.48 -31.93 -19.63
C ARG A 12 22.81 -31.38 -20.11
N GLY A 13 22.92 -30.07 -20.40
CA GLY A 13 24.14 -29.45 -20.94
C GLY A 13 24.50 -29.88 -22.36
N GLN A 14 23.55 -30.44 -23.11
CA GLN A 14 23.77 -30.91 -24.50
C GLN A 14 23.71 -29.76 -25.52
N GLU A 15 23.16 -28.65 -25.16
CA GLU A 15 23.04 -27.44 -25.98
C GLU A 15 23.44 -26.21 -25.14
N PRO A 16 24.01 -25.15 -25.74
CA PRO A 16 24.37 -23.95 -25.02
C PRO A 16 23.11 -23.18 -24.60
N ALA A 17 23.10 -22.66 -23.36
CA ALA A 17 22.10 -21.73 -22.87
C ALA A 17 22.28 -20.32 -23.49
N ASP A 18 21.38 -19.38 -23.19
CA ASP A 18 21.56 -18.00 -23.62
C ASP A 18 22.56 -17.28 -22.72
N LEU A 19 22.44 -17.46 -21.41
CA LEU A 19 23.25 -16.81 -20.36
C LEU A 19 23.72 -17.84 -19.34
N LEU A 20 24.98 -17.73 -18.92
CA LEU A 20 25.54 -18.43 -17.76
C LEU A 20 26.03 -17.43 -16.73
N LEU A 21 25.43 -17.44 -15.54
CA LEU A 21 25.96 -16.76 -14.37
C LEU A 21 26.94 -17.70 -13.69
N LYS A 22 28.24 -17.38 -13.77
CA LYS A 22 29.34 -18.27 -13.39
C LYS A 22 29.98 -17.89 -12.07
N GLY A 23 30.36 -18.88 -11.26
CA GLY A 23 31.15 -18.71 -10.04
C GLY A 23 30.43 -17.89 -8.96
N GLY A 24 29.12 -18.06 -8.83
CA GLY A 24 28.30 -17.44 -7.79
C GLY A 24 28.08 -18.32 -6.57
N ARG A 25 27.79 -17.73 -5.43
CA ARG A 25 27.29 -18.40 -4.22
C ARG A 25 25.77 -18.38 -4.23
N LEU A 26 25.16 -19.48 -4.58
CA LEU A 26 23.71 -19.64 -4.67
C LEU A 26 23.10 -19.72 -3.27
N VAL A 27 22.14 -18.84 -2.97
CA VAL A 27 21.29 -18.93 -1.76
C VAL A 27 20.12 -19.86 -2.09
N ASN A 28 20.18 -21.09 -1.59
CA ASN A 28 19.15 -22.09 -1.82
C ASN A 28 18.05 -21.95 -0.74
N VAL A 29 16.96 -21.30 -1.13
CA VAL A 29 15.83 -21.03 -0.23
C VAL A 29 14.98 -22.28 0.09
N PHE A 30 15.18 -23.41 -0.62
CA PHE A 30 14.50 -24.67 -0.28
C PHE A 30 15.15 -25.38 0.91
N THR A 31 16.51 -25.41 0.92
CA THR A 31 17.27 -26.17 1.91
C THR A 31 17.93 -25.31 2.98
N GLY A 32 17.98 -23.98 2.78
CA GLY A 32 18.67 -23.06 3.66
C GLY A 32 20.20 -23.01 3.48
N GLU A 33 20.72 -23.68 2.45
CA GLU A 33 22.15 -23.76 2.18
C GLU A 33 22.64 -22.61 1.30
N VAL A 34 23.92 -22.27 1.47
CA VAL A 34 24.66 -21.39 0.54
C VAL A 34 25.84 -22.17 -0.01
N TYR A 35 25.91 -22.34 -1.33
CA TYR A 35 26.97 -23.08 -1.99
C TYR A 35 27.34 -22.49 -3.35
N GLU A 36 28.55 -22.81 -3.83
CA GLU A 36 29.00 -22.36 -5.15
C GLU A 36 28.29 -23.14 -6.25
N ALA A 37 27.75 -22.44 -7.24
CA ALA A 37 27.12 -23.02 -8.42
C ALA A 37 27.06 -22.02 -9.58
N ASP A 38 27.19 -22.54 -10.79
CA ASP A 38 26.83 -21.82 -12.00
C ASP A 38 25.31 -21.94 -12.25
N ILE A 39 24.72 -20.93 -12.88
CA ILE A 39 23.29 -20.90 -13.21
C ILE A 39 23.13 -20.68 -14.70
N ALA A 40 22.59 -21.67 -15.40
CA ALA A 40 22.33 -21.61 -16.84
C ALA A 40 20.87 -21.15 -17.08
N ILE A 41 20.71 -20.13 -17.93
CA ILE A 41 19.45 -19.47 -18.24
C ILE A 41 19.19 -19.51 -19.73
N HIS A 42 17.96 -19.90 -20.14
CA HIS A 42 17.55 -19.89 -21.54
C HIS A 42 16.07 -19.51 -21.67
N GLY A 43 15.78 -18.57 -22.58
CA GLY A 43 14.41 -18.11 -22.84
C GLY A 43 13.72 -17.52 -21.62
N GLY A 44 14.49 -16.92 -20.69
CA GLY A 44 13.99 -16.32 -19.47
C GLY A 44 13.76 -17.28 -18.30
N TYR A 45 14.16 -18.57 -18.45
CA TYR A 45 13.99 -19.60 -17.42
C TYR A 45 15.34 -20.18 -17.01
N ILE A 46 15.46 -20.57 -15.76
CA ILE A 46 16.57 -21.36 -15.25
C ILE A 46 16.46 -22.75 -15.87
N VAL A 47 17.50 -23.19 -16.58
CA VAL A 47 17.54 -24.50 -17.23
C VAL A 47 18.53 -25.45 -16.56
N GLY A 48 19.56 -24.91 -15.85
CA GLY A 48 20.54 -25.73 -15.16
C GLY A 48 21.20 -25.02 -14.00
N ILE A 49 21.67 -25.81 -13.03
CA ILE A 49 22.43 -25.36 -11.85
C ILE A 49 23.59 -26.32 -11.65
N GLY A 50 24.80 -25.78 -11.41
CA GLY A 50 26.03 -26.55 -11.22
C GLY A 50 27.00 -26.38 -12.37
N GLU A 51 28.04 -27.20 -12.40
CA GLU A 51 29.12 -27.12 -13.38
C GLU A 51 28.77 -27.77 -14.73
N GLY A 52 29.56 -27.43 -15.77
CA GLY A 52 29.53 -28.08 -17.07
C GLY A 52 28.56 -27.50 -18.10
N TYR A 53 27.85 -26.45 -17.78
CA TYR A 53 27.00 -25.72 -18.72
C TYR A 53 27.82 -24.77 -19.59
N THR A 54 27.38 -24.58 -20.84
CA THR A 54 27.89 -23.58 -21.77
C THR A 54 26.78 -22.61 -22.14
N ALA A 55 27.13 -21.37 -22.49
CA ALA A 55 26.18 -20.37 -22.92
C ALA A 55 26.76 -19.43 -23.98
N ARG A 56 25.88 -18.67 -24.64
CA ARG A 56 26.27 -17.62 -25.61
C ARG A 56 26.90 -16.42 -24.90
N GLU A 57 26.39 -16.10 -23.71
CA GLU A 57 26.89 -15.04 -22.86
C GLU A 57 27.28 -15.63 -21.50
N VAL A 58 28.37 -15.12 -20.91
CA VAL A 58 28.84 -15.54 -19.58
C VAL A 58 29.13 -14.32 -18.76
N ILE A 59 28.49 -14.25 -17.59
CA ILE A 59 28.75 -13.22 -16.58
C ILE A 59 29.44 -13.89 -15.39
N ASP A 60 30.67 -13.47 -15.10
CA ASP A 60 31.44 -13.95 -13.96
C ASP A 60 30.98 -13.21 -12.69
N LEU A 61 30.35 -13.92 -11.78
CA LEU A 61 29.86 -13.38 -10.51
C LEU A 61 30.96 -13.16 -9.47
N LYS A 62 32.17 -13.70 -9.68
CA LYS A 62 33.35 -13.50 -8.83
C LYS A 62 33.08 -13.81 -7.34
N GLY A 63 32.35 -14.87 -7.06
CA GLY A 63 32.00 -15.29 -5.71
C GLY A 63 30.88 -14.47 -5.03
N ARG A 64 30.20 -13.58 -5.74
CA ARG A 64 29.02 -12.86 -5.22
C ARG A 64 27.87 -13.82 -4.96
N PHE A 65 27.00 -13.46 -4.04
CA PHE A 65 25.78 -14.19 -3.75
C PHE A 65 24.75 -13.97 -4.86
N VAL A 66 23.94 -14.98 -5.09
CA VAL A 66 22.77 -14.90 -5.97
C VAL A 66 21.56 -15.50 -5.24
N ALA A 67 20.50 -14.71 -5.12
CA ALA A 67 19.22 -15.08 -4.54
C ALA A 67 18.10 -14.94 -5.58
N PRO A 68 16.92 -15.56 -5.33
CA PRO A 68 15.74 -15.27 -6.14
C PRO A 68 15.36 -13.79 -6.06
N GLY A 69 14.73 -13.26 -7.09
CA GLY A 69 14.13 -11.92 -7.05
C GLY A 69 13.08 -11.80 -5.96
N PHE A 70 13.08 -10.67 -5.25
CA PHE A 70 12.21 -10.44 -4.09
C PHE A 70 10.76 -10.27 -4.50
N ILE A 71 9.87 -10.69 -3.60
CA ILE A 71 8.41 -10.63 -3.74
C ILE A 71 7.86 -9.82 -2.56
N ASP A 72 7.17 -8.75 -2.84
CA ASP A 72 6.37 -8.05 -1.85
C ASP A 72 5.01 -8.74 -1.73
N ALA A 73 4.69 -9.21 -0.52
CA ALA A 73 3.49 -10.01 -0.30
C ALA A 73 2.20 -9.18 -0.25
N HIS A 74 2.30 -7.87 0.02
CA HIS A 74 1.14 -6.97 0.08
C HIS A 74 1.60 -5.51 -0.03
N VAL A 75 1.07 -4.79 -1.00
CA VAL A 75 1.39 -3.37 -1.23
C VAL A 75 0.26 -2.62 -1.90
N HIS A 76 0.08 -1.36 -1.50
CA HIS A 76 -0.74 -0.37 -2.20
C HIS A 76 0.18 0.53 -3.02
N ILE A 77 0.25 0.28 -4.36
CA ILE A 77 1.11 1.12 -5.23
C ILE A 77 0.68 2.58 -5.17
N GLU A 78 -0.60 2.85 -4.99
CA GLU A 78 -1.20 4.18 -4.88
C GLU A 78 -0.54 5.02 -3.80
N SER A 79 -0.13 4.42 -2.69
CA SER A 79 0.55 5.09 -1.57
C SER A 79 1.94 5.62 -1.95
N SER A 80 2.56 5.07 -2.99
CA SER A 80 3.77 5.63 -3.60
C SER A 80 3.50 6.92 -4.40
N MET A 81 2.24 7.29 -4.59
CA MET A 81 1.78 8.45 -5.37
C MET A 81 2.24 8.44 -6.83
N VAL A 82 2.70 7.30 -7.35
CA VAL A 82 3.11 7.13 -8.75
C VAL A 82 2.50 5.87 -9.35
N PRO A 83 2.28 5.82 -10.68
CA PRO A 83 1.69 4.66 -11.34
C PRO A 83 2.68 3.48 -11.40
N PRO A 84 2.20 2.26 -11.70
CA PRO A 84 3.03 1.06 -11.73
C PRO A 84 4.34 1.14 -12.52
N PRO A 85 4.47 1.86 -13.65
CA PRO A 85 5.76 2.01 -14.33
C PRO A 85 6.82 2.76 -13.52
N GLU A 86 6.43 3.86 -12.87
CA GLU A 86 7.34 4.64 -12.01
C GLU A 86 7.63 3.92 -10.70
N PHE A 87 6.63 3.24 -10.14
CA PHE A 87 6.84 2.36 -9.00
C PHE A 87 7.86 1.25 -9.33
N ALA A 88 7.70 0.58 -10.49
CA ALA A 88 8.68 -0.42 -10.93
C ALA A 88 10.10 0.17 -11.06
N ARG A 89 10.23 1.41 -11.57
CA ARG A 89 11.51 2.10 -11.68
C ARG A 89 12.16 2.35 -10.31
N ALA A 90 11.35 2.57 -9.29
CA ALA A 90 11.85 2.75 -7.93
C ALA A 90 12.25 1.43 -7.26
N VAL A 91 11.46 0.34 -7.41
CA VAL A 91 11.64 -0.86 -6.59
C VAL A 91 12.46 -1.97 -7.25
N VAL A 92 12.51 -2.05 -8.58
CA VAL A 92 13.29 -3.08 -9.29
C VAL A 92 14.79 -2.99 -9.01
N PRO A 93 15.43 -1.79 -8.97
CA PRO A 93 16.83 -1.67 -8.59
C PRO A 93 17.15 -2.15 -7.17
N HIS A 94 16.13 -2.24 -6.30
CA HIS A 94 16.20 -2.81 -4.96
C HIS A 94 15.95 -4.34 -4.93
N GLY A 95 15.92 -5.00 -6.09
CA GLY A 95 15.78 -6.45 -6.20
C GLY A 95 14.35 -6.98 -6.17
N THR A 96 13.35 -6.13 -6.01
CA THR A 96 11.94 -6.55 -6.05
C THR A 96 11.53 -6.76 -7.51
N THR A 97 11.20 -8.00 -7.86
CA THR A 97 10.80 -8.42 -9.21
C THR A 97 9.32 -8.79 -9.32
N THR A 98 8.67 -8.94 -8.18
CA THR A 98 7.25 -9.30 -8.10
C THR A 98 6.60 -8.56 -6.93
N VAL A 99 5.38 -8.07 -7.14
CA VAL A 99 4.54 -7.48 -6.09
C VAL A 99 3.12 -8.02 -6.18
N ILE A 100 2.49 -8.19 -5.02
CA ILE A 100 1.09 -8.57 -4.88
C ILE A 100 0.36 -7.33 -4.39
N ILE A 101 -0.45 -6.72 -5.25
CA ILE A 101 -1.13 -5.48 -4.94
C ILE A 101 -2.58 -5.70 -4.53
N ASP A 102 -3.07 -4.92 -3.60
CA ASP A 102 -4.48 -4.67 -3.40
C ASP A 102 -4.83 -3.25 -3.89
N PRO A 103 -5.44 -3.11 -5.06
CA PRO A 103 -5.77 -1.80 -5.62
C PRO A 103 -7.12 -1.27 -5.10
N HIS A 104 -7.45 -1.44 -3.82
CA HIS A 104 -8.73 -0.97 -3.29
C HIS A 104 -8.83 0.56 -3.28
N GLU A 105 -7.71 1.25 -3.14
CA GLU A 105 -7.65 2.70 -3.16
C GLU A 105 -8.18 3.28 -4.49
N ILE A 106 -7.60 2.89 -5.61
CA ILE A 106 -8.10 3.31 -6.92
C ILE A 106 -9.47 2.70 -7.25
N ALA A 107 -9.78 1.53 -6.70
CA ALA A 107 -11.09 0.90 -6.90
C ALA A 107 -12.21 1.66 -6.16
N ASN A 108 -11.96 2.26 -5.01
CA ASN A 108 -12.89 3.15 -4.33
C ASN A 108 -13.24 4.39 -5.18
N VAL A 109 -12.32 4.83 -6.04
CA VAL A 109 -12.55 5.99 -6.92
C VAL A 109 -13.14 5.60 -8.28
N LEU A 110 -12.60 4.57 -8.93
CA LEU A 110 -12.90 4.21 -10.33
C LEU A 110 -13.57 2.86 -10.50
N GLY A 111 -13.76 2.09 -9.44
CA GLY A 111 -14.32 0.74 -9.50
C GLY A 111 -13.43 -0.22 -10.31
N LEU A 112 -14.07 -1.07 -11.11
CA LEU A 112 -13.35 -2.03 -11.97
C LEU A 112 -12.38 -1.36 -12.96
N ASP A 113 -12.65 -0.13 -13.38
CA ASP A 113 -11.76 0.58 -14.31
C ASP A 113 -10.43 0.97 -13.61
N GLY A 114 -10.45 1.22 -12.30
CA GLY A 114 -9.24 1.41 -11.50
C GLY A 114 -8.39 0.14 -11.47
N ILE A 115 -9.00 -1.01 -11.20
CA ILE A 115 -8.30 -2.31 -11.19
C ILE A 115 -7.72 -2.62 -12.58
N ARG A 116 -8.50 -2.39 -13.65
CA ARG A 116 -8.03 -2.55 -15.03
C ARG A 116 -6.89 -1.60 -15.37
N TYR A 117 -6.93 -0.37 -14.85
CA TYR A 117 -5.84 0.59 -15.01
C TYR A 117 -4.54 0.04 -14.43
N MET A 118 -4.54 -0.43 -13.18
CA MET A 118 -3.34 -1.00 -12.52
C MET A 118 -2.79 -2.18 -13.31
N LEU A 119 -3.64 -3.13 -13.72
CA LEU A 119 -3.25 -4.28 -14.55
C LEU A 119 -2.65 -3.87 -15.91
N ASN A 120 -3.18 -2.82 -16.54
CA ASN A 120 -2.72 -2.40 -17.86
C ASN A 120 -1.46 -1.52 -17.79
N ALA A 121 -1.36 -0.65 -16.77
CA ALA A 121 -0.20 0.20 -16.56
C ALA A 121 1.06 -0.61 -16.19
N ALA A 122 0.89 -1.73 -15.49
CA ALA A 122 1.99 -2.61 -15.12
C ALA A 122 2.65 -3.33 -16.31
N LYS A 123 1.94 -3.48 -17.44
CA LYS A 123 2.45 -4.20 -18.59
C LYS A 123 3.68 -3.53 -19.20
N TYR A 124 4.59 -4.38 -19.73
CA TYR A 124 5.81 -3.95 -20.44
C TYR A 124 6.90 -3.32 -19.56
N ASN A 125 6.76 -3.40 -18.26
CA ASN A 125 7.78 -3.02 -17.29
C ASN A 125 8.37 -4.27 -16.62
N PRO A 126 9.62 -4.26 -16.16
CA PRO A 126 10.29 -5.45 -15.62
C PRO A 126 9.89 -5.78 -14.17
N LEU A 127 8.64 -5.54 -13.81
CA LEU A 127 8.02 -5.89 -12.53
C LEU A 127 6.78 -6.75 -12.79
N SER A 128 6.68 -7.91 -12.15
CA SER A 128 5.44 -8.67 -12.14
C SER A 128 4.49 -8.07 -11.10
N VAL A 129 3.38 -7.53 -11.57
CA VAL A 129 2.32 -7.01 -10.71
C VAL A 129 1.15 -7.99 -10.76
N PHE A 130 0.92 -8.69 -9.65
CA PHE A 130 -0.26 -9.52 -9.46
C PHE A 130 -1.28 -8.77 -8.60
N VAL A 131 -2.55 -8.99 -8.87
CA VAL A 131 -3.66 -8.30 -8.24
C VAL A 131 -4.44 -9.25 -7.36
N MET A 132 -4.66 -8.84 -6.12
CA MET A 132 -5.73 -9.33 -5.29
C MET A 132 -6.94 -8.41 -5.47
N LEU A 133 -8.14 -8.98 -5.63
CA LEU A 133 -9.35 -8.18 -5.89
C LEU A 133 -9.91 -7.59 -4.60
N PRO A 134 -10.19 -6.29 -4.54
CA PRO A 134 -10.62 -5.62 -3.32
C PRO A 134 -11.84 -6.25 -2.65
N SER A 135 -11.74 -6.48 -1.35
CA SER A 135 -12.83 -7.08 -0.58
C SER A 135 -13.86 -6.05 -0.10
N CYS A 136 -13.41 -4.83 0.20
CA CYS A 136 -14.19 -3.79 0.87
C CYS A 136 -14.18 -2.49 0.04
N VAL A 137 -15.07 -2.40 -0.94
CA VAL A 137 -15.32 -1.19 -1.74
C VAL A 137 -16.84 -0.99 -1.82
N PRO A 138 -17.40 0.00 -1.12
CA PRO A 138 -16.77 0.90 -0.12
C PRO A 138 -16.36 0.17 1.16
N ALA A 139 -15.57 0.83 2.01
CA ALA A 139 -15.17 0.31 3.31
C ALA A 139 -16.38 0.19 4.25
N SER A 140 -17.28 1.17 4.21
CA SER A 140 -18.50 1.21 5.03
C SER A 140 -19.68 1.88 4.30
N PRO A 141 -20.91 1.76 4.84
CA PRO A 141 -22.07 2.52 4.37
C PRO A 141 -22.09 3.97 4.87
N LEU A 142 -21.14 4.39 5.71
CA LEU A 142 -21.09 5.72 6.35
C LEU A 142 -20.26 6.72 5.53
N GLU A 143 -20.06 6.45 4.24
CA GLU A 143 -19.31 7.29 3.31
C GLU A 143 -19.92 7.26 1.91
N THR A 144 -19.55 8.22 1.06
CA THR A 144 -19.79 8.14 -0.38
C THR A 144 -18.49 7.81 -1.11
N SER A 145 -18.43 6.62 -1.65
CA SER A 145 -17.33 6.16 -2.51
C SER A 145 -17.66 6.35 -3.99
N GLY A 146 -16.63 6.36 -4.85
CA GLY A 146 -16.78 6.43 -6.30
C GLY A 146 -17.36 5.18 -6.94
N ALA A 147 -17.30 4.04 -6.24
CA ALA A 147 -17.85 2.75 -6.68
C ALA A 147 -18.33 1.90 -5.49
N ALA A 148 -19.13 0.87 -5.82
CA ALA A 148 -19.42 -0.25 -4.94
C ALA A 148 -19.18 -1.54 -5.73
N LEU A 149 -18.41 -2.47 -5.18
CA LEU A 149 -18.01 -3.71 -5.84
C LEU A 149 -18.51 -4.92 -5.06
N TYR A 150 -19.35 -5.69 -5.71
CA TYR A 150 -19.88 -6.95 -5.18
C TYR A 150 -19.13 -8.15 -5.78
N TRP A 151 -19.34 -9.32 -5.22
CA TRP A 151 -18.67 -10.55 -5.68
C TRP A 151 -18.87 -10.83 -7.18
N TYR A 152 -20.05 -10.56 -7.73
CA TYR A 152 -20.38 -10.78 -9.15
C TYR A 152 -19.71 -9.78 -10.09
N ASP A 153 -19.30 -8.60 -9.60
CA ASP A 153 -18.51 -7.64 -10.37
C ASP A 153 -17.05 -8.09 -10.48
N LEU A 154 -16.52 -8.66 -9.39
CA LEU A 154 -15.11 -9.04 -9.24
C LEU A 154 -14.79 -10.41 -9.83
N GLN A 155 -15.65 -11.40 -9.63
CA GLN A 155 -15.41 -12.80 -9.99
C GLN A 155 -14.98 -13.01 -11.46
N PRO A 156 -15.54 -12.30 -12.46
CA PRO A 156 -15.09 -12.43 -13.85
C PRO A 156 -13.62 -12.10 -14.07
N MET A 157 -13.02 -11.25 -13.21
CA MET A 157 -11.61 -10.87 -13.32
C MET A 157 -10.65 -12.01 -12.94
N LEU A 158 -11.11 -13.05 -12.23
CA LEU A 158 -10.33 -14.26 -11.94
C LEU A 158 -9.91 -15.03 -13.19
N SER A 159 -10.48 -14.74 -14.35
CA SER A 159 -10.04 -15.29 -15.64
C SER A 159 -8.66 -14.77 -16.07
N SER A 160 -8.19 -13.66 -15.52
CA SER A 160 -6.86 -13.11 -15.77
C SER A 160 -5.79 -13.89 -14.99
N PRO A 161 -4.70 -14.33 -15.63
CA PRO A 161 -3.60 -14.99 -14.92
C PRO A 161 -2.82 -14.06 -13.97
N TRP A 162 -3.09 -12.76 -14.03
CA TRP A 162 -2.50 -11.74 -13.15
C TRP A 162 -3.35 -11.43 -11.92
N VAL A 163 -4.50 -12.12 -11.77
CA VAL A 163 -5.40 -11.97 -10.62
C VAL A 163 -5.34 -13.26 -9.81
N LEU A 164 -4.95 -13.15 -8.52
CA LEU A 164 -4.66 -14.31 -7.69
C LEU A 164 -5.77 -14.67 -6.70
N GLY A 165 -6.55 -13.70 -6.26
CA GLY A 165 -7.54 -13.97 -5.22
C GLY A 165 -8.31 -12.74 -4.76
N LEU A 166 -8.82 -12.84 -3.53
CA LEU A 166 -9.52 -11.77 -2.81
C LEU A 166 -8.52 -11.10 -1.86
N ALA A 167 -8.43 -9.79 -1.95
CA ALA A 167 -7.57 -8.96 -1.13
C ALA A 167 -8.01 -8.92 0.34
N GLU A 168 -7.29 -8.18 1.12
CA GLU A 168 -7.46 -8.04 2.56
C GLU A 168 -8.93 -7.87 2.98
N MET A 169 -9.39 -8.78 3.84
CA MET A 169 -10.75 -8.78 4.36
C MET A 169 -10.82 -7.85 5.59
N MET A 170 -10.89 -6.54 5.35
CA MET A 170 -10.95 -5.50 6.39
C MET A 170 -12.22 -5.60 7.25
N ASN A 171 -13.36 -6.00 6.65
CA ASN A 171 -14.61 -6.18 7.39
C ASN A 171 -14.63 -7.50 8.17
N TYR A 172 -13.62 -7.73 9.05
CA TYR A 172 -13.60 -8.89 9.93
C TYR A 172 -14.80 -8.94 10.89
N PRO A 173 -15.35 -7.80 11.39
CA PRO A 173 -16.58 -7.84 12.18
C PRO A 173 -17.75 -8.46 11.43
N GLY A 174 -17.93 -8.11 10.14
CA GLY A 174 -18.96 -8.70 9.29
C GLY A 174 -18.75 -10.20 9.06
N VAL A 175 -17.49 -10.66 8.94
CA VAL A 175 -17.18 -12.09 8.87
C VAL A 175 -17.66 -12.82 10.13
N ILE A 176 -17.31 -12.31 11.31
CA ILE A 176 -17.61 -12.93 12.61
C ILE A 176 -19.12 -12.90 12.90
N GLN A 177 -19.79 -11.81 12.55
CA GLN A 177 -21.23 -11.64 12.74
C GLN A 177 -22.06 -12.34 11.67
N GLY A 178 -21.44 -12.83 10.61
CA GLY A 178 -22.13 -13.56 9.56
C GLY A 178 -22.88 -12.68 8.56
N ASP A 179 -22.35 -11.48 8.27
CA ASP A 179 -22.94 -10.56 7.28
C ASP A 179 -23.09 -11.25 5.92
N PRO A 180 -24.32 -11.32 5.35
CA PRO A 180 -24.56 -12.03 4.11
C PRO A 180 -23.72 -11.53 2.93
N VAL A 181 -23.50 -10.21 2.80
CA VAL A 181 -22.75 -9.61 1.69
C VAL A 181 -21.27 -10.00 1.78
N VAL A 182 -20.70 -9.98 2.99
CA VAL A 182 -19.33 -10.42 3.25
C VAL A 182 -19.17 -11.92 2.99
N LEU A 183 -20.09 -12.73 3.52
CA LEU A 183 -20.04 -14.18 3.35
C LEU A 183 -20.24 -14.62 1.89
N ASP A 184 -21.08 -13.95 1.12
CA ASP A 184 -21.27 -14.24 -0.30
C ASP A 184 -19.99 -13.96 -1.10
N LYS A 185 -19.26 -12.88 -0.77
CA LYS A 185 -17.96 -12.60 -1.34
C LYS A 185 -16.94 -13.69 -1.01
N LEU A 186 -16.83 -14.10 0.25
CA LEU A 186 -15.95 -15.20 0.68
C LEU A 186 -16.28 -16.53 0.00
N ARG A 187 -17.57 -16.85 -0.20
CA ARG A 187 -18.02 -18.06 -0.92
C ARG A 187 -17.63 -18.02 -2.39
N ALA A 188 -17.82 -16.88 -3.06
CA ALA A 188 -17.49 -16.72 -4.48
C ALA A 188 -15.98 -16.90 -4.74
N PHE A 189 -15.13 -16.57 -3.75
CA PHE A 189 -13.67 -16.67 -3.82
C PHE A 189 -13.09 -17.87 -3.06
N ALA A 190 -13.90 -18.90 -2.72
CA ALA A 190 -13.47 -20.02 -1.89
C ALA A 190 -12.32 -20.86 -2.47
N HIS A 191 -12.10 -20.83 -3.77
CA HIS A 191 -11.11 -21.67 -4.48
C HIS A 191 -9.77 -20.95 -4.75
N VAL A 192 -9.66 -19.65 -4.40
CA VAL A 192 -8.46 -18.84 -4.54
C VAL A 192 -7.94 -18.37 -3.17
N VAL A 193 -6.81 -17.68 -3.16
CA VAL A 193 -6.26 -17.06 -1.93
C VAL A 193 -7.21 -15.96 -1.46
N ARG A 194 -7.39 -15.85 -0.15
CA ARG A 194 -8.17 -14.80 0.51
C ARG A 194 -7.30 -14.23 1.62
N ASP A 195 -6.84 -13.00 1.41
CA ASP A 195 -6.02 -12.30 2.38
C ASP A 195 -6.85 -11.62 3.46
N GLY A 196 -6.24 -11.35 4.59
CA GLY A 196 -6.87 -10.79 5.76
C GLY A 196 -6.27 -9.48 6.22
N HIS A 197 -7.09 -8.77 6.99
CA HIS A 197 -6.79 -7.54 7.70
C HIS A 197 -7.58 -7.56 9.00
N ALA A 198 -6.94 -7.96 10.09
CA ALA A 198 -7.64 -8.19 11.34
C ALA A 198 -6.78 -7.79 12.54
N PRO A 199 -6.59 -6.46 12.76
CA PRO A 199 -5.79 -5.95 13.87
C PRO A 199 -6.36 -6.40 15.21
N GLN A 200 -5.49 -6.88 16.10
CA GLN A 200 -5.81 -7.30 17.47
C GLN A 200 -6.86 -8.41 17.59
N LEU A 201 -7.22 -9.07 16.49
CA LEU A 201 -8.18 -10.18 16.51
C LEU A 201 -7.52 -11.43 17.07
N THR A 202 -8.09 -11.98 18.14
CA THR A 202 -7.56 -13.14 18.89
C THR A 202 -8.69 -14.08 19.34
N GLY A 203 -8.33 -15.22 19.91
CA GLY A 203 -9.26 -16.15 20.53
C GLY A 203 -10.27 -16.77 19.55
N ARG A 204 -11.51 -16.92 20.00
CA ARG A 204 -12.57 -17.59 19.20
C ARG A 204 -12.95 -16.82 17.94
N ASP A 205 -12.87 -15.50 17.97
CA ASP A 205 -13.19 -14.65 16.84
C ASP A 205 -12.11 -14.80 15.74
N LEU A 206 -10.84 -14.91 16.13
CA LEU A 206 -9.77 -15.26 15.19
C LEU A 206 -9.96 -16.66 14.59
N VAL A 207 -10.38 -17.65 15.41
CA VAL A 207 -10.70 -19.00 14.90
C VAL A 207 -11.86 -18.95 13.89
N ALA A 208 -12.88 -18.13 14.14
CA ALA A 208 -14.01 -17.94 13.21
C ALA A 208 -13.55 -17.29 11.90
N TYR A 209 -12.69 -16.26 11.98
CA TYR A 209 -12.11 -15.58 10.83
C TYR A 209 -11.26 -16.54 9.96
N ALA A 210 -10.38 -17.31 10.57
CA ALA A 210 -9.61 -18.35 9.88
C ALA A 210 -10.50 -19.47 9.30
N ALA A 211 -11.54 -19.89 10.02
CA ALA A 211 -12.50 -20.90 9.55
C ALA A 211 -13.33 -20.41 8.34
N ALA A 212 -13.52 -19.10 8.19
CA ALA A 212 -14.10 -18.50 6.99
C ALA A 212 -13.17 -18.63 5.76
N GLY A 213 -11.95 -19.14 5.97
CA GLY A 213 -10.97 -19.46 4.93
C GLY A 213 -10.05 -18.30 4.54
N ILE A 214 -9.91 -17.33 5.39
CA ILE A 214 -8.91 -16.26 5.26
C ILE A 214 -7.57 -16.84 5.71
N THR A 215 -6.51 -16.60 4.93
CA THR A 215 -5.25 -17.34 5.02
C THR A 215 -4.04 -16.53 5.41
N SER A 216 -4.19 -15.21 5.56
CA SER A 216 -3.09 -14.29 5.93
C SER A 216 -3.58 -13.16 6.84
N ASP A 217 -2.63 -12.40 7.38
CA ASP A 217 -2.85 -11.12 8.04
C ASP A 217 -1.54 -10.31 8.06
N HIS A 218 -1.63 -8.98 7.89
CA HIS A 218 -0.50 -8.06 7.94
C HIS A 218 -0.62 -7.00 9.05
N GLU A 219 -1.70 -7.06 9.84
CA GLU A 219 -2.03 -6.07 10.88
C GLU A 219 -1.52 -6.42 12.29
N CYS A 220 -0.75 -7.51 12.43
CA CYS A 220 -0.15 -7.85 13.71
C CYS A 220 0.75 -6.73 14.23
N THR A 221 0.57 -6.37 15.51
CA THR A 221 1.40 -5.38 16.20
C THR A 221 2.25 -5.99 17.32
N THR A 222 1.98 -7.22 17.73
CA THR A 222 2.73 -7.93 18.78
C THR A 222 3.14 -9.34 18.34
N ALA A 223 4.24 -9.81 18.90
CA ALA A 223 4.73 -11.17 18.65
C ALA A 223 3.74 -12.25 19.10
N GLU A 224 2.96 -11.99 20.15
CA GLU A 224 1.94 -12.90 20.67
C GLU A 224 0.79 -13.08 19.65
N GLU A 225 0.29 -11.99 19.12
CA GLU A 225 -0.74 -11.98 18.07
C GLU A 225 -0.25 -12.74 16.83
N ALA A 226 0.97 -12.45 16.37
CA ALA A 226 1.58 -13.13 15.22
C ALA A 226 1.72 -14.64 15.44
N ARG A 227 2.13 -15.07 16.65
CA ARG A 227 2.22 -16.50 16.99
C ARG A 227 0.85 -17.18 17.00
N GLU A 228 -0.18 -16.51 17.51
CA GLU A 228 -1.53 -17.07 17.56
C GLU A 228 -2.08 -17.29 16.13
N LYS A 229 -1.96 -16.31 15.25
CA LYS A 229 -2.37 -16.42 13.84
C LYS A 229 -1.59 -17.51 13.10
N ALA A 230 -0.26 -17.55 13.28
CA ALA A 230 0.58 -18.59 12.67
C ALA A 230 0.24 -20.01 13.15
N ARG A 231 -0.13 -20.20 14.44
CA ARG A 231 -0.59 -21.49 14.99
C ARG A 231 -1.88 -22.00 14.37
N LEU A 232 -2.74 -21.10 13.91
CA LEU A 232 -3.96 -21.45 13.17
C LEU A 232 -3.69 -21.71 11.68
N GLY A 233 -2.43 -21.66 11.23
CA GLY A 233 -2.03 -21.92 9.87
C GLY A 233 -2.09 -20.71 8.94
N MET A 234 -2.45 -19.54 9.45
CA MET A 234 -2.40 -18.30 8.70
C MET A 234 -0.95 -17.89 8.40
N TYR A 235 -0.73 -17.22 7.30
CA TYR A 235 0.50 -16.50 7.05
C TYR A 235 0.45 -15.14 7.76
N VAL A 236 1.57 -14.73 8.32
CA VAL A 236 1.75 -13.39 8.90
C VAL A 236 2.68 -12.61 7.99
N PHE A 237 2.17 -11.52 7.43
CA PHE A 237 3.00 -10.61 6.65
C PHE A 237 3.57 -9.57 7.59
N VAL A 238 4.89 -9.59 7.74
CA VAL A 238 5.63 -8.66 8.58
C VAL A 238 5.77 -7.36 7.82
N ARG A 239 5.03 -6.36 8.30
CA ARG A 239 4.89 -5.05 7.66
C ARG A 239 5.96 -4.08 8.12
N GLU A 240 6.52 -3.34 7.15
CA GLU A 240 7.39 -2.19 7.39
C GLU A 240 7.02 -1.07 6.42
N SER A 241 5.94 -0.36 6.74
CA SER A 241 5.38 0.71 5.92
C SER A 241 5.90 2.09 6.32
N SER A 242 5.44 3.13 5.64
CA SER A 242 5.74 4.52 6.02
C SER A 242 5.00 4.97 7.27
N VAL A 243 3.88 4.32 7.60
CA VAL A 243 2.97 4.72 8.69
C VAL A 243 2.92 3.68 9.82
N ALA A 244 3.25 2.43 9.54
CA ALA A 244 3.21 1.34 10.51
C ALA A 244 4.45 0.45 10.36
N ARG A 245 5.37 0.53 11.32
CA ARG A 245 6.65 -0.17 11.33
C ARG A 245 6.62 -1.25 12.40
N ASN A 246 6.29 -2.47 12.03
CA ASN A 246 6.06 -3.57 12.97
C ASN A 246 7.17 -4.64 12.96
N LEU A 247 8.18 -4.51 12.09
CA LEU A 247 9.22 -5.51 11.92
C LEU A 247 9.90 -5.90 13.24
N ALA A 248 10.38 -4.92 14.00
CA ALA A 248 11.10 -5.16 15.24
C ALA A 248 10.24 -5.88 16.30
N ASP A 249 8.96 -5.51 16.39
CA ASP A 249 8.01 -6.07 17.37
C ASP A 249 7.61 -7.51 17.01
N LEU A 250 7.60 -7.86 15.72
CA LEU A 250 7.17 -9.17 15.26
C LEU A 250 8.30 -10.19 15.13
N LEU A 251 9.57 -9.76 14.97
CA LEU A 251 10.71 -10.66 14.86
C LEU A 251 10.80 -11.70 15.98
N PRO A 252 10.49 -11.39 17.26
CA PRO A 252 10.51 -12.39 18.33
C PRO A 252 9.50 -13.54 18.16
N ALA A 253 8.54 -13.41 17.24
CA ALA A 253 7.60 -14.49 16.90
C ALA A 253 8.22 -15.53 15.98
N ILE A 254 9.27 -15.18 15.24
CA ILE A 254 9.84 -15.97 14.15
C ILE A 254 10.92 -16.91 14.69
N THR A 255 10.81 -18.16 14.35
CA THR A 255 11.80 -19.22 14.66
C THR A 255 12.09 -20.03 13.41
N PRO A 256 13.20 -20.77 13.31
CA PRO A 256 13.45 -21.65 12.17
C PRO A 256 12.32 -22.66 11.90
N ALA A 257 11.60 -23.09 12.95
CA ALA A 257 10.51 -24.07 12.83
C ALA A 257 9.22 -23.48 12.21
N ASN A 258 8.96 -22.18 12.40
CA ASN A 258 7.72 -21.55 11.92
C ASN A 258 7.93 -20.48 10.84
N SER A 259 9.19 -20.15 10.49
CA SER A 259 9.55 -19.09 9.53
C SER A 259 8.82 -19.20 8.20
N ARG A 260 8.41 -20.43 7.81
CA ARG A 260 7.63 -20.70 6.60
C ARG A 260 6.20 -20.12 6.61
N ARG A 261 5.75 -19.57 7.73
CA ARG A 261 4.46 -18.88 7.88
C ARG A 261 4.59 -17.36 7.89
N PHE A 262 5.78 -16.84 7.65
CA PHE A 262 6.04 -15.40 7.65
C PHE A 262 6.51 -14.95 6.27
N CYS A 263 6.00 -13.80 5.82
CA CYS A 263 6.41 -13.09 4.62
C CYS A 263 6.76 -11.65 4.99
N PHE A 264 7.51 -10.95 4.16
CA PHE A 264 7.63 -9.49 4.24
C PHE A 264 6.61 -8.81 3.35
N CYS A 265 6.13 -7.63 3.78
CA CYS A 265 5.32 -6.74 2.98
C CYS A 265 5.62 -5.27 3.29
N THR A 266 5.37 -4.39 2.34
CA THR A 266 5.58 -2.96 2.52
C THR A 266 4.29 -2.21 2.83
N ASP A 267 3.15 -2.71 2.42
CA ASP A 267 1.86 -2.04 2.61
C ASP A 267 1.89 -0.62 2.01
N ASP A 268 1.65 0.42 2.80
CA ASP A 268 1.71 1.82 2.39
C ASP A 268 3.15 2.37 2.44
N ARG A 269 3.78 2.54 1.28
CA ARG A 269 5.14 3.08 1.21
C ARG A 269 5.21 4.35 0.37
N HIS A 270 5.66 5.43 1.01
CA HIS A 270 5.73 6.75 0.41
C HIS A 270 6.95 6.94 -0.49
N PRO A 271 6.94 7.96 -1.41
CA PRO A 271 8.06 8.20 -2.31
C PRO A 271 9.41 8.42 -1.60
N ALA A 272 9.41 9.09 -0.44
CA ALA A 272 10.62 9.35 0.32
C ALA A 272 11.27 8.05 0.80
N ASP A 273 10.49 7.15 1.41
CA ASP A 273 11.02 5.91 1.96
C ASP A 273 11.48 4.95 0.85
N LEU A 274 10.76 4.91 -0.29
CA LEU A 274 11.18 4.13 -1.45
C LEU A 274 12.53 4.58 -2.00
N LEU A 275 12.78 5.89 -2.04
CA LEU A 275 14.01 6.46 -2.58
C LEU A 275 15.18 6.44 -1.57
N ASP A 276 14.92 6.62 -0.28
CA ASP A 276 15.96 6.78 0.74
C ASP A 276 16.33 5.46 1.42
N GLU A 277 15.36 4.59 1.68
CA GLU A 277 15.55 3.33 2.41
C GLU A 277 15.63 2.11 1.48
N GLY A 278 14.81 2.11 0.43
CA GLY A 278 14.63 0.99 -0.50
C GLY A 278 13.27 0.31 -0.34
N HIS A 279 13.18 -0.96 -0.69
CA HIS A 279 11.94 -1.74 -0.70
C HIS A 279 12.11 -3.03 0.12
N ILE A 280 11.81 -4.21 -0.41
CA ILE A 280 11.96 -5.49 0.30
C ILE A 280 13.42 -5.74 0.74
N ASP A 281 14.42 -5.24 0.01
CA ASP A 281 15.83 -5.31 0.42
C ASP A 281 16.08 -4.58 1.75
N PHE A 282 15.37 -3.47 2.01
CA PHE A 282 15.44 -2.77 3.28
C PHE A 282 14.90 -3.65 4.43
N LEU A 283 13.75 -4.31 4.23
CA LEU A 283 13.18 -5.20 5.25
C LEU A 283 14.13 -6.38 5.56
N ILE A 284 14.75 -6.96 4.52
CA ILE A 284 15.75 -8.02 4.72
C ILE A 284 16.92 -7.50 5.55
N ARG A 285 17.51 -6.36 5.19
CA ARG A 285 18.65 -5.77 5.94
C ARG A 285 18.29 -5.48 7.39
N GLU A 286 17.14 -4.87 7.63
CA GLU A 286 16.70 -4.54 9.00
C GLU A 286 16.43 -5.80 9.83
N ALA A 287 15.77 -6.81 9.26
CA ALA A 287 15.54 -8.07 9.94
C ALA A 287 16.85 -8.77 10.31
N VAL A 288 17.83 -8.80 9.40
CA VAL A 288 19.16 -9.38 9.65
C VAL A 288 19.93 -8.55 10.69
N ARG A 289 19.89 -7.23 10.62
CA ARG A 289 20.48 -6.34 11.62
C ARG A 289 19.91 -6.58 13.03
N LEU A 290 18.63 -6.93 13.11
CA LEU A 290 17.94 -7.26 14.36
C LEU A 290 18.12 -8.74 14.79
N GLY A 291 18.92 -9.52 14.04
CA GLY A 291 19.34 -10.87 14.43
C GLY A 291 18.63 -12.03 13.75
N LEU A 292 17.78 -11.77 12.74
CA LEU A 292 17.20 -12.86 11.94
C LEU A 292 18.28 -13.47 11.04
N ASP A 293 18.26 -14.79 10.88
CA ASP A 293 19.13 -15.48 9.93
C ASP A 293 18.90 -14.94 8.51
N PRO A 294 19.98 -14.56 7.76
CA PRO A 294 19.82 -13.93 6.46
C PRO A 294 19.16 -14.84 5.41
N VAL A 295 19.35 -16.17 5.48
CA VAL A 295 18.69 -17.08 4.54
C VAL A 295 17.20 -17.18 4.86
N ILE A 296 16.83 -17.17 6.14
CA ILE A 296 15.41 -17.10 6.56
C ILE A 296 14.78 -15.79 6.10
N ALA A 297 15.47 -14.65 6.24
CA ALA A 297 14.98 -13.36 5.74
C ALA A 297 14.74 -13.39 4.22
N ILE A 298 15.67 -13.97 3.46
CA ILE A 298 15.50 -14.16 2.01
C ILE A 298 14.34 -15.12 1.68
N GLN A 299 14.14 -16.19 2.47
CA GLN A 299 12.96 -17.08 2.30
C GLN A 299 11.65 -16.32 2.49
N MET A 300 11.57 -15.47 3.52
CA MET A 300 10.40 -14.64 3.79
C MET A 300 10.12 -13.61 2.70
N ALA A 301 11.14 -13.20 1.96
CA ALA A 301 11.06 -12.27 0.84
C ALA A 301 10.86 -12.95 -0.52
N THR A 302 10.84 -14.28 -0.62
CA THR A 302 10.89 -14.98 -1.91
C THR A 302 10.00 -16.21 -1.94
N LEU A 303 10.45 -17.32 -1.34
CA LEU A 303 9.78 -18.61 -1.40
C LEU A 303 8.43 -18.60 -0.65
N ASN A 304 8.39 -18.00 0.52
CA ASN A 304 7.19 -18.00 1.35
C ASN A 304 6.01 -17.28 0.67
N PRO A 305 6.15 -16.02 0.18
CA PRO A 305 5.07 -15.38 -0.56
C PRO A 305 4.74 -16.12 -1.85
N ALA A 306 5.73 -16.68 -2.58
CA ALA A 306 5.46 -17.46 -3.78
C ALA A 306 4.59 -18.69 -3.48
N GLU A 307 4.84 -19.41 -2.38
CA GLU A 307 4.04 -20.57 -1.96
C GLU A 307 2.62 -20.15 -1.51
N HIS A 308 2.50 -19.09 -0.71
CA HIS A 308 1.21 -18.58 -0.27
C HIS A 308 0.29 -18.25 -1.47
N PHE A 309 0.82 -17.48 -2.42
CA PHE A 309 0.07 -17.06 -3.61
C PHE A 309 0.06 -18.10 -4.74
N ARG A 310 0.60 -19.30 -4.52
CA ARG A 310 0.66 -20.41 -5.49
C ARG A 310 1.41 -20.05 -6.78
N LEU A 311 2.41 -19.19 -6.68
CA LEU A 311 3.29 -18.77 -7.78
C LEU A 311 4.43 -19.78 -7.93
N HIS A 312 4.13 -20.96 -8.47
CA HIS A 312 5.06 -22.10 -8.53
C HIS A 312 6.25 -21.88 -9.50
N ASP A 313 6.18 -20.86 -10.34
CA ASP A 313 7.17 -20.56 -11.36
C ASP A 313 8.28 -19.60 -10.88
N ARG A 314 8.24 -19.09 -9.63
CA ARG A 314 9.17 -18.08 -9.09
C ARG A 314 9.46 -18.26 -7.60
N GLY A 315 10.20 -17.34 -7.00
CA GLY A 315 10.52 -17.33 -5.57
C GLY A 315 11.62 -18.29 -5.15
N ALA A 316 12.25 -19.01 -6.09
CA ALA A 316 13.41 -19.86 -5.85
C ALA A 316 14.26 -20.01 -7.11
N ILE A 317 15.57 -20.28 -6.95
CA ILE A 317 16.48 -20.64 -8.04
C ILE A 317 16.39 -22.15 -8.22
N ALA A 318 15.67 -22.57 -9.28
CA ALA A 318 15.50 -23.98 -9.60
C ALA A 318 15.20 -24.18 -11.10
N PRO A 319 15.58 -25.33 -11.69
CA PRO A 319 15.27 -25.62 -13.10
C PRO A 319 13.76 -25.54 -13.39
N GLY A 320 13.41 -24.82 -14.45
CA GLY A 320 12.03 -24.58 -14.88
C GLY A 320 11.37 -23.34 -14.27
N ARG A 321 11.98 -22.69 -13.29
CA ARG A 321 11.51 -21.41 -12.74
C ARG A 321 12.00 -20.22 -13.56
N VAL A 322 11.29 -19.13 -13.49
CA VAL A 322 11.65 -17.84 -14.09
C VAL A 322 13.00 -17.38 -13.54
N ALA A 323 13.86 -16.87 -14.41
CA ALA A 323 15.16 -16.34 -14.01
C ALA A 323 15.04 -14.89 -13.53
N ASP A 324 14.30 -14.68 -12.43
CA ASP A 324 14.24 -13.45 -11.67
C ASP A 324 15.23 -13.58 -10.52
N LEU A 325 16.35 -12.83 -10.57
CA LEU A 325 17.50 -13.04 -9.70
C LEU A 325 18.06 -11.71 -9.20
N VAL A 326 18.63 -11.76 -7.99
CA VAL A 326 19.34 -10.64 -7.37
C VAL A 326 20.77 -11.09 -7.03
N VAL A 327 21.76 -10.30 -7.46
CA VAL A 327 23.17 -10.51 -7.17
C VAL A 327 23.67 -9.43 -6.21
N PHE A 328 24.41 -9.82 -5.18
CA PHE A 328 24.94 -8.93 -4.14
C PHE A 328 26.21 -9.51 -3.51
N SER A 329 27.01 -8.68 -2.84
CA SER A 329 28.32 -9.08 -2.29
C SER A 329 28.27 -9.49 -0.82
N ASP A 330 27.35 -8.96 -0.02
CA ASP A 330 27.28 -9.21 1.42
C ASP A 330 25.90 -9.79 1.80
N LEU A 331 25.94 -10.93 2.51
CA LEU A 331 24.72 -11.61 2.96
C LEU A 331 24.07 -10.92 4.17
N TYR A 332 24.84 -10.15 4.94
CA TYR A 332 24.38 -9.46 6.14
C TYR A 332 23.99 -7.98 5.90
N ASP A 333 24.57 -7.35 4.86
CA ASP A 333 24.16 -6.03 4.36
C ASP A 333 23.77 -6.16 2.89
N LEU A 334 22.65 -6.85 2.63
CA LEU A 334 22.19 -7.17 1.30
C LEU A 334 21.82 -5.89 0.53
N ARG A 335 22.67 -5.53 -0.43
CA ARG A 335 22.45 -4.43 -1.38
C ARG A 335 22.50 -4.98 -2.80
N PRO A 336 21.41 -4.93 -3.57
CA PRO A 336 21.40 -5.42 -4.94
C PRO A 336 22.42 -4.69 -5.82
N GLU A 337 23.34 -5.44 -6.42
CA GLU A 337 24.31 -4.95 -7.39
C GLU A 337 23.85 -5.21 -8.83
N MET A 338 23.22 -6.36 -9.07
CA MET A 338 22.61 -6.69 -10.36
C MET A 338 21.25 -7.32 -10.12
N VAL A 339 20.27 -6.91 -10.92
CA VAL A 339 18.93 -7.51 -10.88
C VAL A 339 18.59 -8.05 -12.26
N PHE A 340 18.16 -9.30 -12.31
CA PHE A 340 17.73 -9.96 -13.53
C PHE A 340 16.22 -10.20 -13.48
N ARG A 341 15.57 -9.94 -14.59
CA ARG A 341 14.17 -10.21 -14.82
C ARG A 341 14.01 -11.04 -16.11
N HIS A 342 13.42 -12.24 -15.99
CA HIS A 342 13.39 -13.20 -17.10
C HIS A 342 14.77 -13.40 -17.75
N GLY A 343 15.82 -13.48 -16.94
CA GLY A 343 17.20 -13.67 -17.40
C GLY A 343 17.84 -12.46 -18.09
N MET A 344 17.15 -11.34 -18.20
CA MET A 344 17.72 -10.08 -18.68
C MET A 344 18.13 -9.22 -17.50
N GLN A 345 19.33 -8.64 -17.53
CA GLN A 345 19.76 -7.68 -16.53
C GLN A 345 18.95 -6.39 -16.69
N VAL A 346 18.22 -6.00 -15.65
CA VAL A 346 17.31 -4.85 -15.67
C VAL A 346 17.74 -3.73 -14.73
N ALA A 347 18.66 -4.01 -13.79
CA ALA A 347 19.25 -2.97 -12.95
C ALA A 347 20.71 -3.30 -12.60
N GLU A 348 21.49 -2.26 -12.35
CA GLU A 348 22.86 -2.34 -11.91
C GLU A 348 23.20 -1.23 -10.91
N ASN A 349 23.76 -1.60 -9.75
CA ASN A 349 24.20 -0.68 -8.69
C ASN A 349 23.12 0.37 -8.33
N GLY A 350 21.90 -0.06 -8.09
CA GLY A 350 20.77 0.79 -7.71
C GLY A 350 20.17 1.61 -8.86
N ARG A 351 20.58 1.36 -10.12
CA ARG A 351 20.09 2.10 -11.29
C ARG A 351 19.33 1.18 -12.25
N PRO A 352 18.16 1.59 -12.74
CA PRO A 352 17.45 0.85 -13.77
C PRO A 352 18.22 0.93 -15.10
N LEU A 353 18.22 -0.16 -15.88
CA LEU A 353 18.78 -0.26 -17.23
C LEU A 353 17.70 -0.18 -18.32
N TRP A 354 16.55 0.34 -17.97
CA TRP A 354 15.37 0.47 -18.84
C TRP A 354 14.62 1.78 -18.52
N GLU A 355 13.78 2.20 -19.45
CA GLU A 355 12.92 3.37 -19.28
C GLU A 355 11.47 2.93 -19.04
N PRO A 356 10.74 3.58 -18.13
CA PRO A 356 9.35 3.25 -17.85
C PRO A 356 8.46 3.38 -19.09
N VAL A 357 7.67 2.35 -19.36
CA VAL A 357 6.67 2.40 -20.43
C VAL A 357 5.35 2.90 -19.87
N ASN A 358 5.20 4.23 -19.88
CA ASN A 358 3.97 4.90 -19.47
C ASN A 358 2.97 4.95 -20.64
N ARG A 359 1.96 4.07 -20.62
CA ARG A 359 0.84 4.15 -21.55
C ARG A 359 -0.24 5.05 -20.98
N LYS A 360 -0.57 6.13 -21.71
CA LYS A 360 -1.70 6.97 -21.33
C LYS A 360 -3.00 6.15 -21.47
N VAL A 361 -3.63 5.86 -20.35
CA VAL A 361 -4.97 5.27 -20.28
C VAL A 361 -5.94 6.41 -20.01
N ALA A 362 -6.95 6.57 -20.85
CA ALA A 362 -8.00 7.56 -20.60
C ALA A 362 -8.83 7.13 -19.39
N LEU A 363 -8.81 7.92 -18.34
CA LEU A 363 -9.66 7.76 -17.17
C LEU A 363 -10.76 8.83 -17.17
N ARG A 364 -11.91 8.51 -16.58
CA ARG A 364 -12.95 9.52 -16.34
C ARG A 364 -12.48 10.56 -15.33
N SER A 365 -13.07 11.75 -15.35
CA SER A 365 -12.84 12.74 -14.30
C SER A 365 -13.24 12.18 -12.94
N THR A 366 -12.42 12.46 -11.93
CA THR A 366 -12.62 12.02 -10.55
C THR A 366 -12.73 13.19 -9.57
N MET A 367 -12.72 14.42 -10.07
CA MET A 367 -12.91 15.64 -9.28
C MET A 367 -14.21 16.35 -9.70
N ASN A 368 -15.33 15.65 -9.48
CA ASN A 368 -16.67 16.12 -9.84
C ASN A 368 -17.33 16.78 -8.61
N ILE A 369 -17.00 18.06 -8.36
CA ILE A 369 -17.46 18.79 -7.17
C ILE A 369 -18.52 19.83 -7.58
N ALA A 370 -19.66 19.85 -6.87
CA ALA A 370 -20.69 20.87 -7.01
C ALA A 370 -20.29 22.13 -6.21
N TRP A 371 -19.41 22.97 -6.79
CA TRP A 371 -18.83 24.12 -6.12
C TRP A 371 -19.81 25.17 -5.64
N ASP A 372 -20.98 25.27 -6.26
CA ASP A 372 -22.10 26.14 -5.85
C ASP A 372 -22.73 25.74 -4.51
N ARG A 373 -22.47 24.51 -4.05
CA ARG A 373 -22.94 23.95 -2.79
C ARG A 373 -21.86 23.89 -1.71
N VAL A 374 -20.59 24.13 -2.05
CA VAL A 374 -19.50 24.10 -1.08
C VAL A 374 -19.52 25.35 -0.21
N SER A 375 -19.69 25.16 1.09
CA SER A 375 -19.66 26.23 2.11
C SER A 375 -19.09 25.70 3.42
N PHE A 376 -18.08 26.36 3.95
CA PHE A 376 -17.47 26.02 5.24
C PHE A 376 -18.16 26.70 6.43
N ARG A 377 -19.28 27.41 6.20
CA ARG A 377 -20.07 28.05 7.25
C ARG A 377 -20.77 26.99 8.09
N ILE A 378 -20.66 27.12 9.41
CA ILE A 378 -21.28 26.23 10.39
C ILE A 378 -22.21 27.09 11.29
N PRO A 379 -23.51 27.18 11.01
CA PRO A 379 -24.45 27.88 11.90
C PRO A 379 -24.40 27.28 13.31
N ALA A 380 -24.28 28.13 14.33
CA ALA A 380 -24.21 27.69 15.72
C ALA A 380 -25.59 27.16 16.18
N GLN A 381 -25.60 25.89 16.64
CA GLN A 381 -26.80 25.22 17.18
C GLN A 381 -26.67 24.91 18.68
N GLY A 382 -25.58 25.34 19.31
CA GLY A 382 -25.24 25.12 20.69
C GLY A 382 -23.84 25.65 21.00
N ARG A 383 -23.37 25.48 22.22
CA ARG A 383 -22.03 25.91 22.64
C ARG A 383 -21.02 24.78 22.66
N ARG A 384 -21.46 23.53 22.88
CA ARG A 384 -20.59 22.37 22.98
C ARG A 384 -20.61 21.57 21.68
N ILE A 385 -19.45 21.17 21.22
CA ILE A 385 -19.26 20.42 19.96
C ILE A 385 -18.43 19.17 20.17
N HIS A 386 -18.71 18.17 19.37
CA HIS A 386 -17.85 17.00 19.19
C HIS A 386 -16.65 17.38 18.36
N VAL A 387 -15.44 16.98 18.79
CA VAL A 387 -14.16 17.33 18.17
C VAL A 387 -13.29 16.09 18.01
N ILE A 388 -12.72 15.93 16.82
CA ILE A 388 -11.76 14.88 16.56
C ILE A 388 -10.42 15.26 17.18
N GLY A 389 -9.93 14.48 18.15
CA GLY A 389 -8.63 14.69 18.77
C GLY A 389 -7.55 13.85 18.08
N VAL A 390 -6.60 14.49 17.42
CA VAL A 390 -5.43 13.82 16.82
C VAL A 390 -4.52 13.28 17.91
N ILE A 391 -4.01 12.06 17.74
CA ILE A 391 -2.93 11.48 18.54
C ILE A 391 -1.72 11.38 17.62
N PRO A 392 -0.62 12.09 17.88
CA PRO A 392 0.58 12.03 17.03
C PRO A 392 1.05 10.59 16.82
N ASP A 393 1.46 10.28 15.59
CA ASP A 393 1.98 8.98 15.17
C ASP A 393 1.02 7.79 15.38
N GLN A 394 -0.31 8.06 15.43
CA GLN A 394 -1.33 7.02 15.55
C GLN A 394 -2.48 7.26 14.58
N LEU A 395 -3.09 6.16 14.10
CA LEU A 395 -4.28 6.19 13.25
C LEU A 395 -5.57 6.37 14.04
N ILE A 396 -5.55 5.97 15.31
CA ILE A 396 -6.68 6.19 16.25
C ILE A 396 -6.78 7.66 16.64
N THR A 397 -8.00 8.10 16.93
CA THR A 397 -8.29 9.46 17.37
C THR A 397 -8.99 9.43 18.73
N ARG A 398 -9.13 10.59 19.36
CA ARG A 398 -9.94 10.77 20.58
C ARG A 398 -11.25 11.43 20.22
N HIS A 399 -12.30 11.05 20.91
CA HIS A 399 -13.58 11.75 20.89
C HIS A 399 -13.59 12.82 21.98
N LEU A 400 -13.33 14.08 21.60
CA LEU A 400 -13.29 15.21 22.52
C LEU A 400 -14.61 15.99 22.50
N ILE A 401 -14.90 16.70 23.58
CA ILE A 401 -15.98 17.67 23.67
C ILE A 401 -15.37 19.02 24.06
N GLU A 402 -15.58 20.03 23.22
CA GLU A 402 -15.04 21.38 23.40
C GLU A 402 -16.13 22.44 23.31
N GLU A 403 -15.84 23.65 23.82
CA GLU A 403 -16.67 24.82 23.55
C GLU A 403 -16.35 25.42 22.19
N ALA A 404 -17.37 25.59 21.35
CA ALA A 404 -17.23 26.25 20.07
C ALA A 404 -16.93 27.75 20.25
N ARG A 405 -16.02 28.29 19.44
CA ARG A 405 -15.88 29.72 19.25
C ARG A 405 -17.00 30.19 18.33
N ILE A 406 -17.90 31.01 18.84
CA ILE A 406 -19.03 31.54 18.07
C ILE A 406 -18.76 32.98 17.71
N LEU A 407 -18.85 33.32 16.42
CA LEU A 407 -18.75 34.67 15.89
C LEU A 407 -19.89 34.87 14.87
N ASP A 408 -20.64 35.95 15.04
CA ASP A 408 -21.78 36.32 14.17
C ASP A 408 -22.80 35.20 13.94
N GLY A 409 -23.04 34.36 14.94
CA GLY A 409 -23.97 33.23 14.87
C GLY A 409 -23.41 31.97 14.21
N GLU A 410 -22.11 31.93 13.92
CA GLU A 410 -21.43 30.78 13.33
C GLU A 410 -20.35 30.23 14.26
N ALA A 411 -20.18 28.91 14.26
CA ALA A 411 -19.04 28.26 14.88
C ALA A 411 -17.82 28.37 13.92
N VAL A 412 -16.74 28.99 14.41
CA VAL A 412 -15.55 29.31 13.66
C VAL A 412 -14.33 28.61 14.26
N ALA A 413 -13.26 28.45 13.45
CA ALA A 413 -11.99 27.94 13.94
C ALA A 413 -11.42 28.83 15.04
N ASP A 414 -10.69 28.24 15.98
CA ASP A 414 -9.93 28.90 17.04
C ASP A 414 -8.49 28.37 17.07
N PRO A 415 -7.62 28.87 16.17
CA PRO A 415 -6.25 28.41 16.07
C PRO A 415 -5.42 28.62 17.35
N ALA A 416 -5.82 29.57 18.21
CA ALA A 416 -5.15 29.77 19.50
C ALA A 416 -5.33 28.59 20.46
N ARG A 417 -6.45 27.86 20.33
CA ARG A 417 -6.75 26.62 21.07
C ARG A 417 -6.46 25.36 20.26
N ASP A 418 -5.86 25.47 19.07
CA ASP A 418 -5.68 24.41 18.09
C ASP A 418 -7.03 23.71 17.75
N LEU A 419 -8.09 24.49 17.64
CA LEU A 419 -9.42 24.02 17.25
C LEU A 419 -9.70 24.50 15.83
N LEU A 420 -9.49 23.61 14.85
CA LEU A 420 -9.57 23.94 13.44
C LEU A 420 -10.84 23.37 12.80
N LYS A 421 -11.35 24.04 11.76
CA LYS A 421 -12.40 23.44 10.93
C LYS A 421 -11.83 22.29 10.09
N ILE A 422 -12.62 21.23 9.94
CA ILE A 422 -12.37 20.14 9.00
C ILE A 422 -13.61 19.92 8.14
N ALA A 423 -13.42 19.61 6.87
CA ALA A 423 -14.49 19.32 5.93
C ALA A 423 -14.12 18.14 5.04
N VAL A 424 -15.10 17.31 4.70
CA VAL A 424 -15.01 16.28 3.67
C VAL A 424 -16.00 16.60 2.57
N ILE A 425 -15.52 16.89 1.37
CA ILE A 425 -16.31 17.31 0.21
C ILE A 425 -16.42 16.12 -0.74
N GLU A 426 -17.65 15.68 -1.04
CA GLU A 426 -17.90 14.63 -2.01
C GLU A 426 -17.41 15.05 -3.40
N ARG A 427 -16.58 14.20 -4.02
CA ARG A 427 -15.93 14.51 -5.30
C ARG A 427 -16.21 13.52 -6.44
N HIS A 428 -16.98 12.48 -6.18
CA HIS A 428 -17.18 11.40 -7.16
C HIS A 428 -18.37 11.65 -8.08
N ARG A 429 -19.48 12.20 -7.54
CA ARG A 429 -20.81 12.23 -8.18
C ARG A 429 -21.41 13.64 -8.29
N ALA A 430 -20.70 14.67 -7.80
CA ALA A 430 -21.18 16.06 -7.75
C ALA A 430 -22.53 16.20 -6.99
N THR A 431 -22.73 15.45 -5.91
CA THR A 431 -23.95 15.51 -5.10
C THR A 431 -24.07 16.83 -4.33
N GLY A 432 -22.94 17.49 -4.09
CA GLY A 432 -22.82 18.64 -3.21
C GLY A 432 -22.89 18.27 -1.72
N GLN A 433 -22.79 16.98 -1.40
CA GLN A 433 -22.75 16.51 -0.02
C GLN A 433 -21.40 16.88 0.59
N MET A 434 -21.42 17.33 1.83
CA MET A 434 -20.23 17.75 2.56
C MET A 434 -20.43 17.56 4.07
N GLY A 435 -19.49 16.82 4.69
CA GLY A 435 -19.38 16.75 6.15
C GLY A 435 -18.56 17.92 6.69
N LEU A 436 -19.01 18.51 7.78
CA LEU A 436 -18.34 19.60 8.50
C LEU A 436 -18.11 19.23 9.96
N GLY A 437 -16.95 19.57 10.49
CA GLY A 437 -16.58 19.29 11.86
C GLY A 437 -15.43 20.14 12.36
N PHE A 438 -14.92 19.75 13.53
CA PHE A 438 -13.74 20.35 14.13
C PHE A 438 -12.73 19.28 14.52
N VAL A 439 -11.45 19.66 14.41
CA VAL A 439 -10.32 18.82 14.77
C VAL A 439 -9.34 19.59 15.66
N LYS A 440 -8.70 18.89 16.59
CA LYS A 440 -7.67 19.40 17.48
C LYS A 440 -6.43 18.53 17.40
N GLY A 441 -5.25 19.14 17.37
CA GLY A 441 -3.96 18.45 17.28
C GLY A 441 -3.30 18.52 15.91
N MET A 442 -3.84 19.30 14.95
CA MET A 442 -3.21 19.56 13.66
C MET A 442 -2.13 20.66 13.72
N GLY A 443 -2.22 21.56 14.70
CA GLY A 443 -1.23 22.58 15.00
C GLY A 443 -1.21 23.78 14.06
N LEU A 444 -2.10 23.88 13.07
CA LEU A 444 -2.13 25.04 12.16
C LEU A 444 -2.53 26.31 12.90
N ARG A 445 -1.73 27.35 12.77
CA ARG A 445 -2.00 28.70 13.33
C ARG A 445 -2.69 29.61 12.32
N ARG A 446 -2.55 29.33 11.04
CA ARG A 446 -3.13 30.04 9.89
C ARG A 446 -3.20 29.10 8.69
N GLY A 447 -3.88 29.50 7.63
CA GLY A 447 -3.94 28.76 6.38
C GLY A 447 -4.72 27.46 6.46
N ALA A 448 -4.54 26.61 5.47
CA ALA A 448 -5.25 25.33 5.33
C ALA A 448 -4.42 24.29 4.58
N LEU A 449 -4.77 23.02 4.82
CA LEU A 449 -4.30 21.86 4.06
C LEU A 449 -5.50 21.16 3.41
N ALA A 450 -5.30 20.62 2.20
CA ALA A 450 -6.31 19.82 1.50
C ALA A 450 -5.66 18.59 0.86
N SER A 451 -6.40 17.48 0.81
CA SER A 451 -5.97 16.22 0.20
C SER A 451 -7.14 15.50 -0.47
N SER A 452 -6.92 14.97 -1.67
CA SER A 452 -7.80 13.97 -2.31
C SER A 452 -7.40 12.53 -1.99
N VAL A 453 -6.30 12.33 -1.27
CA VAL A 453 -5.93 11.06 -0.66
C VAL A 453 -6.54 11.05 0.74
N ALA A 454 -7.57 10.23 0.93
CA ALA A 454 -8.34 10.14 2.18
C ALA A 454 -8.94 8.73 2.29
N HIS A 455 -8.31 7.90 3.07
CA HIS A 455 -8.67 6.48 3.20
C HIS A 455 -10.09 6.30 3.75
N ASP A 456 -10.92 5.38 3.18
CA ASP A 456 -10.70 4.68 1.89
C ASP A 456 -11.53 5.34 0.76
N HIS A 457 -12.49 6.22 1.12
CA HIS A 457 -13.44 6.83 0.19
C HIS A 457 -12.81 7.85 -0.78
N HIS A 458 -11.64 8.39 -0.44
CA HIS A 458 -10.89 9.39 -1.21
C HIS A 458 -11.72 10.62 -1.64
N ASN A 459 -12.63 11.08 -0.80
CA ASN A 459 -13.25 12.39 -0.96
C ASN A 459 -12.22 13.50 -0.68
N LEU A 460 -12.53 14.74 -1.03
CA LEU A 460 -11.63 15.86 -0.79
C LEU A 460 -11.74 16.31 0.67
N VAL A 461 -10.69 16.02 1.46
CA VAL A 461 -10.60 16.42 2.86
C VAL A 461 -9.82 17.72 2.99
N VAL A 462 -10.33 18.65 3.80
CA VAL A 462 -9.76 19.99 3.99
C VAL A 462 -9.76 20.33 5.48
N VAL A 463 -8.63 20.81 6.00
CA VAL A 463 -8.51 21.34 7.37
C VAL A 463 -7.93 22.75 7.33
N GLY A 464 -8.45 23.67 8.13
CA GLY A 464 -7.92 25.04 8.11
C GLY A 464 -8.33 25.92 9.27
N ALA A 465 -7.59 27.01 9.38
CA ALA A 465 -7.77 28.08 10.36
C ALA A 465 -8.81 29.12 9.90
N ASP A 466 -9.13 29.17 8.61
CA ASP A 466 -10.10 30.08 8.01
C ASP A 466 -10.69 29.53 6.71
N ASP A 467 -11.90 29.97 6.37
CA ASP A 467 -12.69 29.45 5.25
C ASP A 467 -12.09 29.84 3.87
N VAL A 468 -11.39 30.97 3.76
CA VAL A 468 -10.76 31.43 2.50
C VAL A 468 -9.60 30.52 2.14
N SER A 469 -8.72 30.24 3.10
CA SER A 469 -7.61 29.32 2.94
C SER A 469 -8.09 27.91 2.61
N MET A 470 -9.15 27.44 3.28
CA MET A 470 -9.76 26.12 3.02
C MET A 470 -10.27 26.03 1.58
N LEU A 471 -10.99 27.05 1.10
CA LEU A 471 -11.52 27.07 -0.27
C LEU A 471 -10.38 27.13 -1.31
N THR A 472 -9.35 27.92 -1.03
CA THR A 472 -8.16 28.04 -1.90
C THR A 472 -7.44 26.70 -2.04
N ALA A 473 -7.16 26.02 -0.92
CA ALA A 473 -6.53 24.70 -0.92
C ALA A 473 -7.38 23.64 -1.65
N ALA A 474 -8.70 23.60 -1.37
CA ALA A 474 -9.63 22.68 -2.01
C ALA A 474 -9.68 22.87 -3.54
N ARG A 475 -9.79 24.13 -4.01
CA ARG A 475 -9.81 24.45 -5.45
C ARG A 475 -8.48 24.15 -6.14
N ALA A 476 -7.34 24.34 -5.44
CA ALA A 476 -6.03 23.99 -5.99
C ALA A 476 -5.93 22.47 -6.26
N VAL A 477 -6.33 21.65 -5.30
CA VAL A 477 -6.38 20.19 -5.45
C VAL A 477 -7.32 19.78 -6.58
N ALA A 478 -8.54 20.34 -6.61
CA ALA A 478 -9.51 20.01 -7.66
C ALA A 478 -9.05 20.43 -9.06
N GLY A 479 -8.45 21.62 -9.17
CA GLY A 479 -7.91 22.14 -10.44
C GLY A 479 -6.76 21.32 -11.00
N ALA A 480 -6.01 20.63 -10.15
CA ALA A 480 -4.94 19.71 -10.53
C ALA A 480 -5.44 18.30 -10.91
N GLY A 481 -6.75 18.03 -10.82
CA GLY A 481 -7.31 16.69 -11.01
C GLY A 481 -7.18 15.78 -9.80
N GLY A 482 -6.80 16.33 -8.64
CA GLY A 482 -6.49 15.70 -7.38
C GLY A 482 -5.10 16.06 -6.89
N GLY A 483 -4.81 15.73 -5.64
CA GLY A 483 -3.51 16.03 -5.05
C GLY A 483 -3.55 16.42 -3.59
N MET A 484 -2.47 17.06 -3.14
CA MET A 484 -2.30 17.61 -1.80
C MET A 484 -1.84 19.05 -1.89
N ALA A 485 -2.44 19.95 -1.11
CA ALA A 485 -2.10 21.38 -1.15
C ALA A 485 -2.03 22.00 0.24
N ALA A 486 -1.18 23.03 0.34
CA ALA A 486 -1.15 23.99 1.43
C ALA A 486 -1.46 25.40 0.89
N ALA A 487 -2.32 26.16 1.57
CA ALA A 487 -2.70 27.50 1.16
C ALA A 487 -2.83 28.46 2.34
N GLU A 488 -2.66 29.77 2.09
CA GLU A 488 -2.89 30.84 3.05
C GLU A 488 -3.61 31.99 2.35
N GLY A 489 -4.81 32.34 2.84
CA GLY A 489 -5.71 33.25 2.15
C GLY A 489 -6.02 32.76 0.74
N GLU A 490 -5.87 33.62 -0.25
CA GLU A 490 -6.07 33.29 -1.67
C GLU A 490 -4.82 32.70 -2.36
N ARG A 491 -3.74 32.45 -1.62
CA ARG A 491 -2.46 32.00 -2.17
C ARG A 491 -2.24 30.52 -1.91
N VAL A 492 -2.00 29.75 -2.97
CA VAL A 492 -1.45 28.38 -2.88
C VAL A 492 0.05 28.48 -2.58
N LEU A 493 0.48 27.84 -1.50
CA LEU A 493 1.89 27.84 -1.07
C LEU A 493 2.67 26.69 -1.71
N ALA A 494 2.05 25.50 -1.75
CA ALA A 494 2.62 24.29 -2.38
C ALA A 494 1.51 23.36 -2.82
N LEU A 495 1.79 22.51 -3.83
CA LEU A 495 0.85 21.56 -4.42
C LEU A 495 1.59 20.33 -4.94
N VAL A 496 1.08 19.15 -4.62
CA VAL A 496 1.42 17.88 -5.28
C VAL A 496 0.26 17.51 -6.19
N PRO A 497 0.38 17.58 -7.52
CA PRO A 497 -0.66 17.16 -8.45
C PRO A 497 -0.73 15.62 -8.53
N LEU A 498 -1.93 15.07 -8.37
CA LEU A 498 -2.21 13.64 -8.50
C LEU A 498 -3.37 13.39 -9.48
N PRO A 499 -3.17 13.65 -10.78
CA PRO A 499 -4.25 13.63 -11.77
C PRO A 499 -4.79 12.23 -12.07
N ILE A 500 -4.09 11.17 -11.69
CA ILE A 500 -4.53 9.80 -11.89
C ILE A 500 -5.41 9.41 -10.69
N ALA A 501 -6.71 9.44 -10.89
CA ALA A 501 -7.74 9.13 -9.90
C ALA A 501 -7.75 10.05 -8.65
N GLY A 502 -6.95 11.13 -8.63
CA GLY A 502 -6.72 11.93 -7.44
C GLY A 502 -5.77 11.28 -6.44
N LEU A 503 -5.05 10.23 -6.84
CA LEU A 503 -4.20 9.40 -5.98
C LEU A 503 -2.75 9.34 -6.44
N MET A 504 -2.50 9.33 -7.75
CA MET A 504 -1.16 9.16 -8.31
C MET A 504 -0.82 10.28 -9.30
N SER A 505 0.46 10.63 -9.32
CA SER A 505 1.05 11.60 -10.25
C SER A 505 1.41 10.95 -11.58
N ASP A 506 1.44 11.74 -12.65
CA ASP A 506 1.99 11.33 -13.94
C ASP A 506 3.47 11.74 -14.11
N GLN A 507 4.09 12.21 -13.05
CA GLN A 507 5.49 12.65 -13.01
C GLN A 507 6.41 11.56 -12.44
N PRO A 508 7.75 11.69 -12.66
CA PRO A 508 8.73 10.84 -12.02
C PRO A 508 8.67 10.92 -10.48
N ILE A 509 8.95 9.79 -9.82
CA ILE A 509 8.84 9.67 -8.35
C ILE A 509 9.70 10.71 -7.60
N GLU A 510 10.87 11.10 -8.14
CA GLU A 510 11.73 12.12 -7.54
C GLU A 510 11.09 13.51 -7.60
N ALA A 511 10.28 13.79 -8.62
CA ALA A 511 9.53 15.04 -8.70
C ALA A 511 8.40 15.05 -7.67
N VAL A 512 7.68 13.95 -7.53
CA VAL A 512 6.62 13.77 -6.53
C VAL A 512 7.20 13.93 -5.12
N ARG A 513 8.34 13.30 -4.84
CA ARG A 513 9.04 13.44 -3.57
C ARG A 513 9.36 14.91 -3.25
N ARG A 514 9.96 15.65 -4.19
CA ARG A 514 10.27 17.07 -3.96
C ARG A 514 9.02 17.92 -3.69
N GLN A 515 7.93 17.68 -4.44
CA GLN A 515 6.67 18.39 -4.25
C GLN A 515 6.04 18.05 -2.87
N MET A 516 6.15 16.80 -2.42
CA MET A 516 5.75 16.41 -1.06
C MET A 516 6.56 17.15 0.00
N ASP A 517 7.89 17.21 -0.15
CA ASP A 517 8.76 17.96 0.76
C ASP A 517 8.36 19.44 0.83
N GLU A 518 8.01 20.05 -0.31
CA GLU A 518 7.52 21.45 -0.39
C GLU A 518 6.19 21.65 0.36
N VAL A 519 5.23 20.72 0.20
CA VAL A 519 3.94 20.79 0.91
C VAL A 519 4.12 20.58 2.41
N LEU A 520 4.97 19.63 2.83
CA LEU A 520 5.30 19.41 4.23
C LEU A 520 6.00 20.63 4.85
N GLN A 521 6.90 21.27 4.10
CA GLN A 521 7.55 22.52 4.53
C GLN A 521 6.53 23.66 4.68
N ALA A 522 5.60 23.80 3.73
CA ALA A 522 4.52 24.78 3.81
C ALA A 522 3.62 24.53 5.02
N ALA A 523 3.24 23.28 5.30
CA ALA A 523 2.46 22.92 6.48
C ALA A 523 3.15 23.29 7.79
N ARG A 524 4.47 23.07 7.89
CA ARG A 524 5.29 23.52 9.04
C ARG A 524 5.30 25.06 9.15
N ALA A 525 5.43 25.78 8.06
CA ALA A 525 5.37 27.24 8.05
C ALA A 525 4.00 27.79 8.46
N LEU A 526 2.93 27.04 8.22
CA LEU A 526 1.58 27.33 8.70
C LEU A 526 1.38 27.00 10.19
N GLY A 527 2.29 26.27 10.83
CA GLY A 527 2.32 26.01 12.27
C GLY A 527 2.22 24.54 12.68
N SER A 528 2.01 23.60 11.74
CA SER A 528 1.92 22.17 12.09
C SER A 528 3.28 21.60 12.50
N GLU A 529 3.31 20.92 13.64
CA GLU A 529 4.49 20.21 14.16
C GLU A 529 4.42 18.69 13.89
N LEU A 530 3.33 18.21 13.28
CA LEU A 530 3.19 16.80 12.90
C LEU A 530 4.24 16.42 11.84
N PRO A 531 4.84 15.24 11.93
CA PRO A 531 5.80 14.77 10.93
C PRO A 531 5.19 14.75 9.51
N ASN A 532 3.96 14.23 9.38
CA ASN A 532 3.20 14.21 8.14
C ASN A 532 1.73 14.58 8.37
N PRO A 533 1.39 15.89 8.40
CA PRO A 533 0.02 16.33 8.68
C PRO A 533 -0.98 15.96 7.57
N LEU A 534 -0.53 15.72 6.33
CA LEU A 534 -1.38 15.29 5.23
C LEU A 534 -1.78 13.82 5.37
N MET A 535 -0.88 12.97 5.83
CA MET A 535 -1.21 11.59 6.16
C MET A 535 -2.15 11.52 7.36
N THR A 536 -1.89 12.31 8.40
CA THR A 536 -2.83 12.44 9.52
C THR A 536 -4.21 12.85 9.01
N LEU A 537 -4.30 13.89 8.15
CA LEU A 537 -5.55 14.36 7.56
C LEU A 537 -6.29 13.25 6.79
N SER A 538 -5.56 12.43 6.05
CA SER A 538 -6.10 11.30 5.28
C SER A 538 -6.84 10.30 6.18
N PHE A 539 -6.27 9.96 7.33
CA PHE A 539 -6.86 9.01 8.27
C PHE A 539 -7.93 9.61 9.21
N LEU A 540 -8.09 10.93 9.26
CA LEU A 540 -9.24 11.54 9.97
C LEU A 540 -10.56 11.20 9.28
N ALA A 541 -10.52 10.77 8.04
CA ALA A 541 -11.67 10.41 7.24
C ALA A 541 -11.95 8.89 7.19
N LEU A 542 -11.13 8.06 7.85
CA LEU A 542 -11.28 6.60 7.86
C LEU A 542 -12.17 6.15 9.01
N GLU A 543 -13.45 5.98 8.74
CA GLU A 543 -14.52 5.76 9.72
C GLU A 543 -14.62 4.31 10.24
N VAL A 544 -13.63 3.49 9.95
CA VAL A 544 -13.49 2.13 10.50
C VAL A 544 -12.43 2.03 11.61
N ILE A 545 -11.70 3.13 11.86
CA ILE A 545 -10.71 3.21 12.96
C ILE A 545 -11.21 4.14 14.06
N PRO A 546 -11.29 3.70 15.36
CA PRO A 546 -11.78 4.50 16.49
C PRO A 546 -11.00 5.80 16.73
N GLU A 547 -11.59 6.79 17.48
CA GLU A 547 -12.94 6.81 18.07
C GLU A 547 -13.93 7.66 17.25
N LEU A 548 -13.55 8.93 16.90
CA LEU A 548 -14.36 9.88 16.15
C LEU A 548 -13.69 10.22 14.83
N LYS A 549 -14.43 10.12 13.75
CA LYS A 549 -13.98 10.39 12.37
C LYS A 549 -14.98 11.30 11.66
N ILE A 550 -14.65 11.68 10.42
CA ILE A 550 -15.52 12.48 9.58
C ILE A 550 -15.53 11.96 8.15
N THR A 551 -16.72 11.82 7.57
CA THR A 551 -16.93 11.53 6.16
C THR A 551 -17.73 12.64 5.49
N ASP A 552 -18.02 12.54 4.22
CA ASP A 552 -18.89 13.49 3.52
C ASP A 552 -20.31 13.54 4.05
N ILE A 553 -20.77 12.50 4.79
CA ILE A 553 -22.09 12.50 5.45
C ILE A 553 -22.07 13.08 6.87
N GLY A 554 -20.91 13.46 7.42
CA GLY A 554 -20.74 14.10 8.72
C GLY A 554 -19.82 13.35 9.67
N LEU A 555 -19.91 13.70 10.99
CA LEU A 555 -19.13 13.04 12.04
C LEU A 555 -19.63 11.61 12.28
N VAL A 556 -18.70 10.68 12.47
CA VAL A 556 -18.96 9.27 12.73
C VAL A 556 -18.34 8.87 14.07
N ASP A 557 -19.17 8.44 15.01
CA ASP A 557 -18.73 7.72 16.21
C ASP A 557 -18.45 6.26 15.79
N VAL A 558 -17.18 5.92 15.66
CA VAL A 558 -16.77 4.60 15.14
C VAL A 558 -17.08 3.48 16.14
N ASN A 559 -17.02 3.77 17.45
CA ASN A 559 -17.34 2.76 18.48
C ASN A 559 -18.81 2.34 18.44
N ARG A 560 -19.70 3.26 18.03
CA ARG A 560 -21.13 3.01 17.87
C ARG A 560 -21.51 2.68 16.43
N PHE A 561 -20.57 2.89 15.51
CA PHE A 561 -20.74 2.77 14.08
C PHE A 561 -21.97 3.54 13.55
N GLU A 562 -22.09 4.80 13.97
CA GLU A 562 -23.22 5.66 13.60
C GLU A 562 -22.78 7.12 13.37
N ARG A 563 -23.55 7.81 12.53
CA ARG A 563 -23.41 9.26 12.37
C ARG A 563 -23.92 9.97 13.62
N ILE A 564 -23.17 10.99 14.09
CA ILE A 564 -23.57 11.84 15.21
C ILE A 564 -23.67 13.32 14.78
N PRO A 565 -24.49 14.13 15.45
CA PRO A 565 -24.56 15.58 15.23
C PRO A 565 -23.27 16.26 15.68
N LEU A 566 -22.92 17.42 15.07
CA LEU A 566 -21.76 18.21 15.48
C LEU A 566 -21.94 18.84 16.86
N PHE A 567 -23.13 19.39 17.13
CA PHE A 567 -23.45 20.03 18.42
C PHE A 567 -24.08 19.03 19.36
N LEU A 568 -23.70 19.12 20.64
CA LEU A 568 -24.39 18.38 21.71
C LEU A 568 -25.78 18.98 21.95
N GLU A 569 -26.75 18.14 22.18
CA GLU A 569 -28.05 18.58 22.66
C GLU A 569 -27.89 19.27 24.03
N GLU A 570 -28.36 20.51 24.15
CA GLU A 570 -28.43 21.18 25.43
C GLU A 570 -29.55 20.52 26.24
N SER A 571 -29.20 19.82 27.33
CA SER A 571 -30.11 19.17 28.26
C SER A 571 -30.85 20.19 29.13
#